data_330e7cbe9c56afd58495886779979e15
#
_entry.id   330e7cbe9c56afd58495886779979e15
#
_cell.length_a   1.000
_cell.length_b   1.000
_cell.length_c   1.000
_cell.angle_alpha   90.00
_cell.angle_beta   90.00
_cell.angle_gamma   90.00
#
_symmetry.space_group_name_H-M   'P 1'
#
loop_
_entity.id
_entity.type
_entity.pdbx_description
1 polymer ?
#
loop_
_entity_poly.entity_id
_entity_poly.type
_entity_poly.pdbx_seq_one_letter_code
_entity_poly.pdbx_strand_id
1 'polypeptide(L)'
;MYGRNRSIFTLLISFVFVTGCSSAPADNPSGEEPSRNSASSSEVAQANTPQAESHPNDPFESFNRAMWTLNYDYLDPYLVRPVSLAYVNYTPDPLRLGVRNFLANLDEPFSMVNNAVMGNGGVALDHFNRFWLNSTLGLLGFIDIATYAGIEKRSKKEFGDALGHYGTGKGAYIMLPAYGPIVVREGADFVDGLYPPISYLSFWASFGKWALEGMEKRALVVPQEVTLENSPDPYALTREVYLQRQDYNAEVASEEIDADEEAYLDEYLEEGFD
;
A
#
# COMPACT_ATOMS: atom_id res chain seq x y z
N MET A 1 -37.43 22.81 26.41
CA MET A 1 -37.91 21.52 25.90
C MET A 1 -37.61 21.45 24.41
N TYR A 2 -36.48 20.85 24.04
CA TYR A 2 -36.19 20.52 22.65
C TYR A 2 -35.41 19.19 22.66
N GLY A 3 -36.12 18.13 22.37
CA GLY A 3 -35.57 16.78 22.28
C GLY A 3 -34.74 16.63 20.99
N ARG A 4 -33.48 16.24 21.12
CA ARG A 4 -32.56 15.96 20.01
C ARG A 4 -32.54 14.45 19.79
N ASN A 5 -33.28 13.99 18.78
CA ASN A 5 -33.23 12.62 18.25
C ASN A 5 -31.83 12.36 17.69
N ARG A 6 -31.07 11.48 18.36
CA ARG A 6 -29.85 10.86 17.84
C ARG A 6 -30.27 9.53 17.20
N SER A 7 -30.42 9.54 15.89
CA SER A 7 -30.50 8.28 15.13
C SER A 7 -29.11 7.65 15.06
N ILE A 8 -28.95 6.60 15.85
CA ILE A 8 -27.75 5.74 15.78
C ILE A 8 -27.95 4.81 14.58
N PHE A 9 -27.19 5.03 13.53
CA PHE A 9 -27.06 4.10 12.41
C PHE A 9 -26.14 2.96 12.85
N THR A 10 -26.74 1.88 13.33
CA THR A 10 -26.02 0.65 13.63
C THR A 10 -25.84 -0.13 12.34
N LEU A 11 -24.63 -0.08 11.77
CA LEU A 11 -24.25 -0.91 10.62
C LEU A 11 -23.86 -2.31 11.15
N LEU A 12 -24.77 -3.26 10.99
CA LEU A 12 -24.54 -4.68 11.27
C LEU A 12 -23.67 -5.28 10.17
N ILE A 13 -22.39 -5.48 10.46
CA ILE A 13 -21.51 -6.30 9.63
C ILE A 13 -21.70 -7.74 10.06
N SER A 14 -22.45 -8.50 9.25
CA SER A 14 -22.60 -9.95 9.41
C SER A 14 -21.35 -10.66 8.91
N PHE A 15 -20.54 -11.15 9.84
CA PHE A 15 -19.44 -12.07 9.55
C PHE A 15 -20.01 -13.46 9.25
N VAL A 16 -19.92 -13.92 8.02
CA VAL A 16 -20.23 -15.30 7.64
C VAL A 16 -18.98 -16.15 7.88
N PHE A 17 -19.00 -16.96 8.94
CA PHE A 17 -18.01 -18.00 9.15
C PHE A 17 -18.35 -19.19 8.24
N VAL A 18 -17.53 -19.46 7.24
CA VAL A 18 -17.56 -20.70 6.47
C VAL A 18 -16.64 -21.71 7.18
N THR A 19 -17.24 -22.65 7.89
CA THR A 19 -16.55 -23.82 8.43
C THR A 19 -16.33 -24.84 7.29
N GLY A 20 -15.10 -24.94 6.81
CA GLY A 20 -14.69 -25.98 5.87
C GLY A 20 -14.46 -27.30 6.59
N CYS A 21 -15.27 -28.32 6.27
CA CYS A 21 -15.02 -29.70 6.71
C CYS A 21 -13.88 -30.32 5.88
N SER A 22 -12.83 -30.74 6.59
CA SER A 22 -11.76 -31.58 6.10
C SER A 22 -12.26 -33.02 5.95
N SER A 23 -12.16 -33.61 4.75
CA SER A 23 -12.32 -35.05 4.54
C SER A 23 -10.95 -35.65 4.23
N ALA A 24 -10.51 -36.57 5.07
CA ALA A 24 -9.29 -37.35 4.87
C ALA A 24 -9.53 -38.49 3.86
N PRO A 25 -8.49 -38.94 3.10
CA PRO A 25 -8.60 -40.03 2.16
C PRO A 25 -8.42 -41.38 2.85
N ALA A 26 -9.24 -42.36 2.47
CA ALA A 26 -9.10 -43.75 2.83
C ALA A 26 -8.34 -44.53 1.77
N ASP A 27 -7.46 -45.39 2.25
CA ASP A 27 -6.55 -46.27 1.51
C ASP A 27 -7.25 -47.36 0.69
N ASN A 28 -6.52 -47.77 -0.33
CA ASN A 28 -6.54 -48.83 -1.30
C ASN A 28 -6.59 -50.25 -0.68
N PRO A 29 -6.74 -51.43 -1.37
CA PRO A 29 -5.93 -51.80 -2.54
C PRO A 29 -6.54 -52.79 -3.58
N SER A 30 -5.80 -52.92 -4.68
CA SER A 30 -5.57 -54.08 -5.55
C SER A 30 -6.52 -54.45 -6.70
N GLY A 31 -5.90 -54.53 -7.89
CA GLY A 31 -6.04 -55.74 -8.73
C GLY A 31 -6.35 -55.51 -10.20
N GLU A 32 -5.33 -55.79 -11.05
CA GLU A 32 -5.42 -56.40 -12.41
C GLU A 32 -5.76 -55.56 -13.64
N GLU A 33 -4.73 -55.47 -14.50
CA GLU A 33 -4.75 -55.31 -15.99
C GLU A 33 -5.28 -56.57 -16.71
N PRO A 34 -5.33 -56.64 -18.07
CA PRO A 34 -5.44 -55.62 -19.14
C PRO A 34 -6.52 -55.96 -20.20
N SER A 35 -6.89 -55.01 -21.08
CA SER A 35 -7.19 -55.36 -22.47
C SER A 35 -7.32 -54.13 -23.40
N ARG A 36 -6.62 -54.27 -24.51
CA ARG A 36 -6.63 -53.43 -25.72
C ARG A 36 -8.04 -53.17 -26.29
N ASN A 37 -8.30 -51.98 -26.82
CA ASN A 37 -8.46 -51.75 -28.28
C ASN A 37 -8.69 -50.29 -28.64
N SER A 38 -7.84 -49.88 -29.52
CA SER A 38 -7.95 -49.01 -30.70
C SER A 38 -9.13 -48.10 -30.91
N ALA A 39 -8.74 -46.90 -31.22
CA ALA A 39 -9.15 -46.06 -32.36
C ALA A 39 -9.98 -44.83 -32.08
N SER A 40 -9.40 -43.80 -32.53
CA SER A 40 -9.93 -42.62 -33.24
C SER A 40 -9.85 -41.29 -32.51
N SER A 41 -8.73 -40.62 -32.77
CA SER A 41 -8.60 -39.23 -33.22
C SER A 41 -9.74 -38.27 -32.92
N SER A 42 -9.53 -37.46 -31.89
CA SER A 42 -9.81 -36.03 -31.93
C SER A 42 -8.95 -35.37 -30.83
N GLU A 43 -7.68 -35.26 -31.11
CA GLU A 43 -6.75 -34.43 -30.32
C GLU A 43 -7.07 -32.98 -30.66
N VAL A 44 -8.08 -32.44 -29.97
CA VAL A 44 -8.18 -31.00 -29.80
C VAL A 44 -6.98 -30.62 -28.95
N ALA A 45 -5.99 -30.06 -29.59
CA ALA A 45 -4.86 -29.41 -28.96
C ALA A 45 -5.41 -28.38 -27.97
N GLN A 46 -5.58 -28.80 -26.71
CA GLN A 46 -5.60 -27.86 -25.61
C GLN A 46 -4.20 -27.23 -25.59
N ALA A 47 -4.13 -26.04 -26.17
CA ALA A 47 -3.00 -25.18 -25.98
C ALA A 47 -2.79 -25.08 -24.46
N ASN A 48 -1.74 -25.72 -23.97
CA ASN A 48 -1.17 -25.45 -22.66
C ASN A 48 -0.76 -23.99 -22.66
N THR A 49 -1.69 -23.11 -22.34
CA THR A 49 -1.35 -21.79 -21.83
C THR A 49 -0.58 -22.06 -20.54
N PRO A 50 0.66 -21.61 -20.39
CA PRO A 50 1.35 -21.73 -19.13
C PRO A 50 0.41 -21.10 -18.08
N GLN A 51 -0.07 -21.89 -17.12
CA GLN A 51 -0.71 -21.35 -15.94
C GLN A 51 0.38 -20.48 -15.30
N ALA A 52 0.27 -19.18 -15.48
CA ALA A 52 1.09 -18.23 -14.74
C ALA A 52 0.88 -18.58 -13.27
N GLU A 53 1.94 -19.00 -12.60
CA GLU A 53 1.90 -19.29 -11.17
C GLU A 53 1.34 -18.05 -10.49
N SER A 54 0.18 -18.22 -9.84
CA SER A 54 -0.48 -17.10 -9.17
C SER A 54 0.43 -16.59 -8.06
N HIS A 55 0.71 -15.30 -8.06
CA HIS A 55 1.57 -14.69 -7.04
C HIS A 55 0.96 -14.93 -5.64
N PRO A 56 1.74 -15.40 -4.65
CA PRO A 56 1.22 -15.81 -3.33
C PRO A 56 0.41 -14.73 -2.62
N ASN A 57 0.74 -13.45 -2.83
CA ASN A 57 0.01 -12.33 -2.25
C ASN A 57 -1.13 -11.80 -3.15
N ASP A 58 -1.37 -12.40 -4.32
CA ASP A 58 -2.40 -11.92 -5.27
C ASP A 58 -3.40 -13.03 -5.64
N PRO A 59 -4.19 -13.49 -4.68
CA PRO A 59 -5.19 -14.55 -4.94
C PRO A 59 -6.35 -14.07 -5.81
N PHE A 60 -6.50 -12.76 -6.00
CA PHE A 60 -7.57 -12.13 -6.78
C PHE A 60 -7.07 -11.48 -8.07
N GLU A 61 -5.99 -12.01 -8.66
CA GLU A 61 -5.29 -11.37 -9.80
C GLU A 61 -6.25 -10.96 -10.94
N SER A 62 -7.19 -11.83 -11.35
CA SER A 62 -8.13 -11.50 -12.42
C SER A 62 -9.02 -10.29 -12.11
N PHE A 63 -9.49 -10.20 -10.86
CA PHE A 63 -10.25 -9.04 -10.39
C PHE A 63 -9.35 -7.81 -10.31
N ASN A 64 -8.17 -7.96 -9.74
CA ASN A 64 -7.21 -6.87 -9.56
C ASN A 64 -6.76 -6.27 -10.89
N ARG A 65 -6.53 -7.09 -11.91
CA ARG A 65 -6.22 -6.63 -13.29
C ARG A 65 -7.37 -5.85 -13.91
N ALA A 66 -8.61 -6.29 -13.71
CA ALA A 66 -9.78 -5.54 -14.18
C ALA A 66 -9.92 -4.18 -13.49
N MET A 67 -9.67 -4.12 -12.18
CA MET A 67 -9.68 -2.86 -11.42
C MET A 67 -8.49 -1.97 -11.76
N TRP A 68 -7.32 -2.56 -12.04
CA TRP A 68 -6.16 -1.84 -12.53
C TRP A 68 -6.47 -1.16 -13.87
N THR A 69 -7.03 -1.91 -14.85
CA THR A 69 -7.50 -1.36 -16.13
C THR A 69 -8.50 -0.21 -15.93
N LEU A 70 -9.48 -0.37 -15.03
CA LEU A 70 -10.41 0.71 -14.70
C LEU A 70 -9.70 1.96 -14.19
N ASN A 71 -8.75 1.78 -13.29
CA ASN A 71 -8.02 2.90 -12.67
C ASN A 71 -7.08 3.58 -13.66
N TYR A 72 -6.24 2.83 -14.38
CA TYR A 72 -5.16 3.36 -15.20
C TYR A 72 -5.57 3.71 -16.62
N ASP A 73 -6.48 2.94 -17.24
CA ASP A 73 -6.88 3.18 -18.63
C ASP A 73 -8.09 4.13 -18.74
N TYR A 74 -8.90 4.23 -17.66
CA TYR A 74 -10.11 5.06 -17.69
C TYR A 74 -10.08 6.18 -16.65
N LEU A 75 -9.93 5.88 -15.36
CA LEU A 75 -10.05 6.93 -14.33
C LEU A 75 -8.86 7.90 -14.35
N ASP A 76 -7.66 7.39 -14.51
CA ASP A 76 -6.47 8.24 -14.49
C ASP A 76 -6.41 9.22 -15.66
N PRO A 77 -6.48 8.80 -16.94
CA PRO A 77 -6.35 9.73 -18.07
C PRO A 77 -7.46 10.76 -18.15
N TYR A 78 -8.68 10.41 -17.75
CA TYR A 78 -9.85 11.27 -17.92
C TYR A 78 -10.21 12.10 -16.69
N LEU A 79 -9.78 11.68 -15.50
CA LEU A 79 -10.16 12.37 -14.25
C LEU A 79 -8.95 12.68 -13.38
N VAL A 80 -8.21 11.67 -12.90
CA VAL A 80 -7.21 11.86 -11.84
C VAL A 80 -6.04 12.70 -12.33
N ARG A 81 -5.45 12.32 -13.47
CA ARG A 81 -4.31 13.03 -14.08
C ARG A 81 -4.63 14.48 -14.44
N PRO A 82 -5.69 14.82 -15.21
CA PRO A 82 -5.99 16.20 -15.56
C PRO A 82 -6.30 17.07 -14.34
N VAL A 83 -7.02 16.53 -13.33
CA VAL A 83 -7.31 17.26 -12.10
C VAL A 83 -6.04 17.51 -11.29
N SER A 84 -5.17 16.51 -11.16
CA SER A 84 -3.89 16.62 -10.45
C SER A 84 -2.95 17.62 -11.11
N LEU A 85 -2.84 17.57 -12.44
CA LEU A 85 -2.02 18.54 -13.19
C LEU A 85 -2.60 19.94 -13.14
N ALA A 86 -3.93 20.10 -13.20
CA ALA A 86 -4.57 21.39 -13.03
C ALA A 86 -4.28 21.97 -11.64
N TYR A 87 -4.43 21.15 -10.58
CA TYR A 87 -4.09 21.57 -9.22
C TYR A 87 -2.63 22.05 -9.12
N VAL A 88 -1.68 21.28 -9.67
CA VAL A 88 -0.25 21.62 -9.61
C VAL A 88 0.07 22.88 -10.44
N ASN A 89 -0.53 23.02 -11.61
CA ASN A 89 -0.22 24.13 -12.53
C ASN A 89 -0.89 25.45 -12.13
N TYR A 90 -2.08 25.41 -11.52
CA TYR A 90 -2.84 26.62 -11.18
C TYR A 90 -2.70 27.05 -9.72
N THR A 91 -2.25 26.15 -8.82
CA THR A 91 -2.04 26.50 -7.41
C THR A 91 -0.60 27.02 -7.24
N PRO A 92 -0.39 28.22 -6.71
CA PRO A 92 0.95 28.75 -6.45
C PRO A 92 1.77 27.83 -5.55
N ASP A 93 3.05 27.63 -5.88
CA ASP A 93 3.95 26.70 -5.15
C ASP A 93 4.01 26.94 -3.63
N PRO A 94 4.07 28.21 -3.12
CA PRO A 94 4.08 28.42 -1.68
C PRO A 94 2.81 27.97 -0.99
N LEU A 95 1.65 28.15 -1.63
CA LEU A 95 0.36 27.70 -1.10
C LEU A 95 0.28 26.17 -1.07
N ARG A 96 0.68 25.53 -2.18
CA ARG A 96 0.72 24.07 -2.31
C ARG A 96 1.68 23.46 -1.30
N LEU A 97 2.86 24.04 -1.12
CA LEU A 97 3.82 23.62 -0.09
C LEU A 97 3.23 23.74 1.31
N GLY A 98 2.57 24.85 1.62
CA GLY A 98 1.93 25.05 2.93
C GLY A 98 0.82 24.04 3.19
N VAL A 99 -0.06 23.77 2.21
CA VAL A 99 -1.11 22.74 2.32
C VAL A 99 -0.49 21.37 2.55
N ARG A 100 0.54 20.98 1.80
CA ARG A 100 1.24 19.70 1.96
C ARG A 100 1.87 19.57 3.35
N ASN A 101 2.50 20.63 3.85
CA ASN A 101 3.09 20.62 5.18
C ASN A 101 2.02 20.51 6.27
N PHE A 102 0.90 21.23 6.12
CA PHE A 102 -0.23 21.14 7.04
C PHE A 102 -0.81 19.71 7.08
N LEU A 103 -1.05 19.08 5.92
CA LEU A 103 -1.57 17.71 5.85
C LEU A 103 -0.58 16.71 6.48
N ALA A 104 0.72 16.85 6.18
CA ALA A 104 1.75 16.01 6.79
C ALA A 104 1.83 16.21 8.31
N ASN A 105 1.64 17.43 8.82
CA ASN A 105 1.64 17.71 10.25
C ASN A 105 0.47 17.03 10.98
N LEU A 106 -0.65 16.78 10.31
CA LEU A 106 -1.77 15.99 10.88
C LEU A 106 -1.39 14.52 11.10
N ASP A 107 -0.43 14.01 10.33
CA ASP A 107 0.02 12.62 10.40
C ASP A 107 1.14 12.38 11.44
N GLU A 108 1.81 13.43 11.90
CA GLU A 108 2.92 13.33 12.84
C GLU A 108 2.52 12.61 14.16
N PRO A 109 1.34 12.85 14.78
CA PRO A 109 1.01 12.22 16.06
C PRO A 109 0.86 10.70 15.99
N PHE A 110 0.19 10.15 14.97
CA PHE A 110 0.08 8.70 14.88
C PHE A 110 1.39 8.08 14.40
N SER A 111 2.13 8.74 13.50
CA SER A 111 3.48 8.29 13.11
C SER A 111 4.44 8.25 14.31
N MET A 112 4.34 9.19 15.24
CA MET A 112 5.04 9.16 16.51
C MET A 112 4.72 7.90 17.31
N VAL A 113 3.42 7.59 17.47
CA VAL A 113 2.98 6.42 18.24
C VAL A 113 3.43 5.13 17.57
N ASN A 114 3.25 5.01 16.26
CA ASN A 114 3.62 3.81 15.52
C ASN A 114 5.14 3.58 15.57
N ASN A 115 5.97 4.61 15.40
CA ASN A 115 7.42 4.49 15.58
C ASN A 115 7.81 4.11 17.02
N ALA A 116 7.13 4.66 18.03
CA ALA A 116 7.37 4.26 19.41
C ALA A 116 7.00 2.77 19.65
N VAL A 117 5.90 2.30 19.06
CA VAL A 117 5.51 0.88 19.11
C VAL A 117 6.56 0.01 18.42
N MET A 118 7.10 0.42 17.26
CA MET A 118 8.16 -0.29 16.55
C MET A 118 9.54 -0.24 17.25
N GLY A 119 9.65 0.45 18.39
CA GLY A 119 10.92 0.60 19.11
C GLY A 119 11.83 1.72 18.61
N ASN A 120 11.42 2.49 17.63
CA ASN A 120 12.14 3.59 16.99
C ASN A 120 12.00 4.89 17.80
N GLY A 121 12.40 4.89 19.08
CA GLY A 121 12.18 6.01 20.00
C GLY A 121 12.76 7.34 19.53
N GLY A 122 13.92 7.34 18.87
CA GLY A 122 14.52 8.56 18.29
C GLY A 122 13.66 9.17 17.19
N VAL A 123 13.16 8.32 16.28
CA VAL A 123 12.26 8.74 15.19
C VAL A 123 10.92 9.22 15.74
N ALA A 124 10.38 8.53 16.75
CA ALA A 124 9.15 8.95 17.44
C ALA A 124 9.32 10.36 18.05
N LEU A 125 10.49 10.66 18.64
CA LEU A 125 10.79 11.98 19.17
C LEU A 125 10.90 13.05 18.06
N ASP A 126 11.46 12.71 16.91
CA ASP A 126 11.48 13.61 15.74
C ASP A 126 10.05 13.97 15.31
N HIS A 127 9.14 12.99 15.18
CA HIS A 127 7.71 13.22 14.87
C HIS A 127 7.03 14.11 15.92
N PHE A 128 7.27 13.86 17.22
CA PHE A 128 6.75 14.70 18.30
C PHE A 128 7.21 16.14 18.18
N ASN A 129 8.52 16.36 18.04
CA ASN A 129 9.12 17.67 17.96
C ASN A 129 8.63 18.42 16.69
N ARG A 130 8.50 17.73 15.56
CA ARG A 130 7.96 18.29 14.33
C ARG A 130 6.52 18.73 14.52
N PHE A 131 5.68 17.86 15.05
CA PHE A 131 4.29 18.23 15.36
C PHE A 131 4.20 19.45 16.27
N TRP A 132 4.96 19.45 17.36
CA TRP A 132 4.96 20.53 18.34
C TRP A 132 5.39 21.87 17.72
N LEU A 133 6.54 21.91 17.05
CA LEU A 133 7.08 23.14 16.47
C LEU A 133 6.20 23.65 15.32
N ASN A 134 5.80 22.77 14.44
CA ASN A 134 5.01 23.16 13.28
C ASN A 134 3.58 23.58 13.67
N SER A 135 2.98 22.95 14.67
CA SER A 135 1.65 23.34 15.15
C SER A 135 1.66 24.67 15.91
N THR A 136 2.71 24.95 16.71
CA THR A 136 2.77 26.16 17.56
C THR A 136 3.37 27.35 16.83
N LEU A 137 4.49 27.19 16.17
CA LEU A 137 5.23 28.27 15.50
C LEU A 137 5.00 28.31 13.99
N GLY A 138 4.60 27.18 13.40
CA GLY A 138 4.42 26.98 11.96
C GLY A 138 2.99 27.14 11.46
N LEU A 139 2.11 27.87 12.15
CA LEU A 139 0.70 28.08 11.77
C LEU A 139 -0.02 26.74 11.54
N LEU A 140 -0.09 25.88 12.56
CA LEU A 140 -0.68 24.55 12.52
C LEU A 140 -0.02 23.61 11.49
N GLY A 141 1.24 23.86 11.17
CA GLY A 141 2.00 23.03 10.22
C GLY A 141 2.07 23.59 8.79
N PHE A 142 1.45 24.72 8.52
CA PHE A 142 1.54 25.35 7.18
C PHE A 142 2.97 25.76 6.83
N ILE A 143 3.76 26.16 7.83
CA ILE A 143 5.18 26.45 7.70
C ILE A 143 5.95 25.36 8.45
N ASP A 144 6.91 24.72 7.78
CA ASP A 144 7.73 23.65 8.36
C ASP A 144 8.90 24.21 9.18
N ILE A 145 8.61 24.73 10.35
CA ILE A 145 9.61 25.31 11.28
C ILE A 145 10.57 24.24 11.79
N ALA A 146 10.11 23.00 11.94
CA ALA A 146 10.94 21.89 12.42
C ALA A 146 12.13 21.62 11.50
N THR A 147 11.95 21.68 10.19
CA THR A 147 13.05 21.55 9.23
C THR A 147 14.04 22.71 9.34
N TYR A 148 13.60 23.93 9.57
CA TYR A 148 14.49 25.06 9.84
C TYR A 148 15.26 24.93 11.18
N ALA A 149 14.67 24.23 12.15
CA ALA A 149 15.31 23.89 13.40
C ALA A 149 16.28 22.69 13.31
N GLY A 150 16.46 22.11 12.12
CA GLY A 150 17.38 21.00 11.89
C GLY A 150 16.81 19.63 12.24
N ILE A 151 15.47 19.51 12.44
CA ILE A 151 14.82 18.22 12.68
C ILE A 151 14.49 17.57 11.35
N GLU A 152 15.05 16.41 11.09
CA GLU A 152 14.89 15.69 9.86
C GLU A 152 13.44 15.26 9.64
N LYS A 153 12.95 15.37 8.39
CA LYS A 153 11.64 14.87 8.02
C LYS A 153 11.70 13.36 7.85
N ARG A 154 10.97 12.65 8.69
CA ARG A 154 10.87 11.19 8.66
C ARG A 154 9.70 10.74 7.80
N SER A 155 9.78 9.50 7.31
CA SER A 155 8.66 8.87 6.60
C SER A 155 7.51 8.59 7.56
N LYS A 156 6.28 8.80 7.08
CA LYS A 156 5.06 8.43 7.77
C LYS A 156 5.06 6.92 8.04
N LYS A 157 4.66 6.53 9.25
CA LYS A 157 4.41 5.14 9.64
C LYS A 157 2.96 4.98 10.06
N GLU A 158 2.30 3.98 9.50
CA GLU A 158 0.91 3.62 9.77
C GLU A 158 0.85 2.41 10.70
N PHE A 159 -0.30 2.14 11.30
CA PHE A 159 -0.44 1.05 12.28
C PHE A 159 -0.20 -0.32 11.63
N GLY A 160 -0.59 -0.50 10.36
CA GLY A 160 -0.28 -1.67 9.56
C GLY A 160 1.22 -1.90 9.41
N ASP A 161 2.04 -0.82 9.31
CA ASP A 161 3.50 -0.95 9.27
C ASP A 161 4.04 -1.50 10.59
N ALA A 162 3.52 -0.99 11.72
CA ALA A 162 3.90 -1.51 13.04
C ALA A 162 3.52 -3.00 13.21
N LEU A 163 2.35 -3.41 12.73
CA LEU A 163 1.97 -4.84 12.72
C LEU A 163 2.92 -5.67 11.85
N GLY A 164 3.31 -5.16 10.69
CA GLY A 164 4.26 -5.81 9.79
C GLY A 164 5.63 -5.97 10.43
N HIS A 165 6.11 -4.97 11.14
CA HIS A 165 7.36 -5.00 11.90
C HIS A 165 7.41 -6.16 12.90
N TYR A 166 6.27 -6.50 13.51
CA TYR A 166 6.14 -7.64 14.42
C TYR A 166 5.77 -8.95 13.72
N GLY A 167 5.95 -9.03 12.39
CA GLY A 167 5.81 -10.28 11.64
C GLY A 167 4.39 -10.55 11.12
N THR A 168 3.46 -9.60 11.21
CA THR A 168 2.15 -9.75 10.56
C THR A 168 2.32 -9.66 9.05
N GLY A 169 2.00 -10.73 8.34
CA GLY A 169 2.08 -10.79 6.88
C GLY A 169 1.20 -9.72 6.22
N LYS A 170 1.55 -9.31 5.00
CA LYS A 170 0.79 -8.34 4.18
C LYS A 170 -0.65 -8.79 3.92
N GLY A 171 -0.86 -10.12 3.80
CA GLY A 171 -2.11 -10.70 3.37
C GLY A 171 -2.34 -10.53 1.87
N ALA A 172 -3.60 -10.60 1.45
CA ALA A 172 -3.97 -10.48 0.05
C ALA A 172 -3.80 -9.04 -0.46
N TYR A 173 -3.24 -8.92 -1.67
CA TYR A 173 -3.24 -7.69 -2.46
C TYR A 173 -4.61 -7.51 -3.12
N ILE A 174 -5.15 -6.31 -3.03
CA ILE A 174 -6.46 -5.97 -3.60
C ILE A 174 -6.34 -4.61 -4.30
N MET A 175 -6.77 -4.55 -5.55
CA MET A 175 -6.87 -3.29 -6.29
C MET A 175 -8.28 -2.72 -6.14
N LEU A 176 -8.41 -1.58 -5.50
CA LEU A 176 -9.69 -0.90 -5.32
C LEU A 176 -9.96 0.13 -6.42
N PRO A 177 -11.21 0.27 -6.89
CA PRO A 177 -11.56 1.29 -7.86
C PRO A 177 -11.37 2.70 -7.28
N ALA A 178 -10.76 3.58 -8.04
CA ALA A 178 -10.44 4.97 -7.70
C ALA A 178 -9.50 5.19 -6.50
N TYR A 179 -9.25 4.18 -5.68
CA TYR A 179 -8.35 4.26 -4.53
C TYR A 179 -6.93 3.76 -4.88
N GLY A 180 -6.85 2.67 -5.65
CA GLY A 180 -5.60 2.03 -6.00
C GLY A 180 -5.32 0.75 -5.21
N PRO A 181 -4.06 0.30 -5.13
CA PRO A 181 -3.68 -0.93 -4.44
C PRO A 181 -3.77 -0.79 -2.92
N ILE A 182 -4.16 -1.87 -2.26
CA ILE A 182 -4.11 -2.06 -0.81
C ILE A 182 -3.71 -3.50 -0.49
N VAL A 183 -3.21 -3.73 0.73
CA VAL A 183 -3.07 -5.07 1.31
C VAL A 183 -3.98 -5.20 2.54
N VAL A 184 -4.34 -6.44 2.90
CA VAL A 184 -5.25 -6.69 4.04
C VAL A 184 -4.73 -6.09 5.34
N ARG A 185 -3.39 -6.09 5.54
CA ARG A 185 -2.76 -5.51 6.73
C ARG A 185 -3.06 -4.02 6.91
N GLU A 186 -3.16 -3.24 5.83
CA GLU A 186 -3.53 -1.82 5.86
C GLU A 186 -4.97 -1.58 6.36
N GLY A 187 -5.80 -2.62 6.38
CA GLY A 187 -7.09 -2.53 7.05
C GLY A 187 -6.99 -2.17 8.53
N ALA A 188 -5.83 -2.37 9.16
CA ALA A 188 -5.58 -1.97 10.54
C ALA A 188 -5.30 -0.47 10.71
N ASP A 189 -4.99 0.27 9.63
CA ASP A 189 -4.66 1.69 9.67
C ASP A 189 -5.85 2.58 10.09
N PHE A 190 -7.06 1.99 10.17
CA PHE A 190 -8.20 2.69 10.78
C PHE A 190 -7.89 3.15 12.21
N VAL A 191 -6.98 2.47 12.90
CA VAL A 191 -6.53 2.83 14.27
C VAL A 191 -5.89 4.20 14.27
N ASP A 192 -5.16 4.57 13.22
CA ASP A 192 -4.51 5.88 13.10
C ASP A 192 -5.52 7.02 13.05
N GLY A 193 -6.70 6.75 12.50
CA GLY A 193 -7.83 7.69 12.51
C GLY A 193 -8.43 7.97 13.90
N LEU A 194 -8.06 7.20 14.91
CA LEU A 194 -8.52 7.42 16.29
C LEU A 194 -7.68 8.45 17.04
N TYR A 195 -6.47 8.75 16.54
CA TYR A 195 -5.58 9.71 17.19
C TYR A 195 -5.91 11.15 16.79
N PRO A 196 -5.87 12.11 17.76
CA PRO A 196 -5.91 13.53 17.45
C PRO A 196 -4.66 13.95 16.63
N PRO A 197 -4.78 14.88 15.69
CA PRO A 197 -5.99 15.65 15.35
C PRO A 197 -6.91 14.97 14.32
N ILE A 198 -6.51 13.84 13.71
CA ILE A 198 -7.27 13.18 12.63
C ILE A 198 -8.66 12.75 13.11
N SER A 199 -8.78 12.23 14.32
CA SER A 199 -10.06 11.82 14.92
C SER A 199 -11.11 12.94 15.01
N TYR A 200 -10.70 14.19 14.92
CA TYR A 200 -11.60 15.35 14.92
C TYR A 200 -12.01 15.81 13.52
N LEU A 201 -11.44 15.24 12.48
CA LEU A 201 -11.81 15.59 11.10
C LEU A 201 -13.22 15.07 10.80
N SER A 202 -14.03 15.91 10.16
CA SER A 202 -15.29 15.46 9.57
C SER A 202 -15.00 14.55 8.37
N PHE A 203 -16.00 13.77 7.96
CA PHE A 203 -15.91 12.96 6.74
C PHE A 203 -15.42 13.77 5.53
N TRP A 204 -15.96 14.97 5.32
CA TRP A 204 -15.57 15.84 4.19
C TRP A 204 -14.15 16.37 4.30
N ALA A 205 -13.69 16.65 5.51
CA ALA A 205 -12.30 17.08 5.73
C ALA A 205 -11.32 15.92 5.50
N SER A 206 -11.64 14.70 5.94
CA SER A 206 -10.84 13.50 5.67
C SER A 206 -10.81 13.17 4.19
N PHE A 207 -11.95 13.28 3.49
CA PHE A 207 -12.01 13.12 2.04
C PHE A 207 -11.17 14.18 1.31
N GLY A 208 -11.26 15.45 1.75
CA GLY A 208 -10.44 16.54 1.21
C GLY A 208 -8.94 16.30 1.41
N LYS A 209 -8.54 15.83 2.60
CA LYS A 209 -7.15 15.42 2.89
C LYS A 209 -6.68 14.35 1.90
N TRP A 210 -7.43 13.26 1.81
CA TRP A 210 -7.12 12.16 0.89
C TRP A 210 -7.02 12.61 -0.57
N ALA A 211 -7.95 13.44 -1.03
CA ALA A 211 -7.95 13.94 -2.42
C ALA A 211 -6.73 14.84 -2.71
N LEU A 212 -6.41 15.77 -1.79
CA LEU A 212 -5.25 16.66 -1.94
C LEU A 212 -3.94 15.88 -1.95
N GLU A 213 -3.77 14.92 -1.04
CA GLU A 213 -2.60 14.04 -1.01
C GLU A 213 -2.50 13.18 -2.26
N GLY A 214 -3.62 12.66 -2.75
CA GLY A 214 -3.70 11.89 -3.98
C GLY A 214 -3.26 12.69 -5.20
N MET A 215 -3.73 13.95 -5.33
CA MET A 215 -3.33 14.84 -6.42
C MET A 215 -1.83 15.16 -6.40
N GLU A 216 -1.26 15.45 -5.24
CA GLU A 216 0.19 15.67 -5.09
C GLU A 216 0.99 14.43 -5.45
N LYS A 217 0.62 13.26 -4.91
CA LYS A 217 1.27 11.98 -5.21
C LYS A 217 1.19 11.66 -6.70
N ARG A 218 0.01 11.85 -7.32
CA ARG A 218 -0.17 11.58 -8.74
C ARG A 218 0.71 12.48 -9.62
N ALA A 219 0.81 13.75 -9.30
CA ALA A 219 1.67 14.67 -10.03
C ALA A 219 3.16 14.31 -9.93
N LEU A 220 3.60 13.80 -8.78
CA LEU A 220 4.99 13.39 -8.57
C LEU A 220 5.39 12.13 -9.35
N VAL A 221 4.46 11.25 -9.70
CA VAL A 221 4.77 10.02 -10.45
C VAL A 221 4.73 10.20 -11.97
N VAL A 222 4.31 11.36 -12.49
CA VAL A 222 4.29 11.64 -13.93
C VAL A 222 5.61 11.33 -14.64
N PRO A 223 6.80 11.69 -14.10
CA PRO A 223 8.07 11.36 -14.74
C PRO A 223 8.37 9.84 -14.81
N GLN A 224 7.69 9.05 -13.98
CA GLN A 224 7.90 7.59 -13.88
C GLN A 224 6.94 6.81 -14.78
N GLU A 225 5.95 7.46 -15.41
CA GLU A 225 4.98 6.82 -16.31
C GLU A 225 5.67 6.04 -17.43
N VAL A 226 6.74 6.59 -17.99
CA VAL A 226 7.51 5.95 -19.08
C VAL A 226 8.05 4.57 -18.65
N THR A 227 8.47 4.41 -17.40
CA THR A 227 8.93 3.13 -16.88
C THR A 227 7.80 2.12 -16.81
N LEU A 228 6.62 2.56 -16.38
CA LEU A 228 5.43 1.72 -16.30
C LEU A 228 4.95 1.30 -17.69
N GLU A 229 4.86 2.25 -18.64
CA GLU A 229 4.42 2.02 -20.01
C GLU A 229 5.35 1.09 -20.80
N ASN A 230 6.67 1.13 -20.52
CA ASN A 230 7.65 0.25 -21.16
C ASN A 230 7.78 -1.13 -20.49
N SER A 231 7.06 -1.36 -19.39
CA SER A 231 7.06 -2.67 -18.73
C SER A 231 6.31 -3.71 -19.57
N PRO A 232 6.81 -4.96 -19.68
CA PRO A 232 6.08 -6.06 -20.31
C PRO A 232 4.74 -6.37 -19.63
N ASP A 233 4.63 -6.16 -18.33
CA ASP A 233 3.39 -6.27 -17.54
C ASP A 233 3.31 -5.12 -16.53
N PRO A 234 2.67 -4.00 -16.88
CA PRO A 234 2.54 -2.84 -16.01
C PRO A 234 1.79 -3.12 -14.71
N TYR A 235 0.80 -4.03 -14.75
CA TYR A 235 0.08 -4.45 -13.55
C TYR A 235 1.01 -5.17 -12.57
N ALA A 236 1.75 -6.18 -13.04
CA ALA A 236 2.66 -6.93 -12.21
C ALA A 236 3.74 -6.03 -11.61
N LEU A 237 4.32 -5.12 -12.41
CA LEU A 237 5.26 -4.13 -11.91
C LEU A 237 4.67 -3.26 -10.80
N THR A 238 3.45 -2.75 -11.00
CA THR A 238 2.75 -1.94 -9.97
C THR A 238 2.57 -2.73 -8.68
N ARG A 239 2.13 -4.00 -8.78
CA ARG A 239 1.96 -4.89 -7.63
C ARG A 239 3.28 -5.10 -6.89
N GLU A 240 4.35 -5.47 -7.60
CA GLU A 240 5.64 -5.75 -6.98
C GLU A 240 6.22 -4.53 -6.26
N VAL A 241 6.24 -3.38 -6.92
CA VAL A 241 6.71 -2.12 -6.32
C VAL A 241 5.89 -1.78 -5.06
N TYR A 242 4.57 -1.99 -5.11
CA TYR A 242 3.71 -1.75 -3.97
C TYR A 242 4.00 -2.71 -2.81
N LEU A 243 4.14 -4.01 -3.08
CA LEU A 243 4.43 -5.02 -2.07
C LEU A 243 5.81 -4.83 -1.43
N GLN A 244 6.83 -4.46 -2.21
CA GLN A 244 8.15 -4.12 -1.71
C GLN A 244 8.11 -2.88 -0.81
N ARG A 245 7.33 -1.87 -1.20
CA ARG A 245 7.14 -0.67 -0.36
C ARG A 245 6.50 -1.02 0.98
N GLN A 246 5.58 -1.97 1.02
CA GLN A 246 4.94 -2.44 2.26
C GLN A 246 5.94 -3.11 3.20
N ASP A 247 6.91 -3.87 2.66
CA ASP A 247 7.99 -4.47 3.45
C ASP A 247 8.95 -3.40 3.96
N TYR A 248 9.35 -2.48 3.09
CA TYR A 248 10.21 -1.36 3.48
C TYR A 248 9.57 -0.50 4.58
N ASN A 249 8.30 -0.17 4.47
CA ASN A 249 7.60 0.62 5.48
C ASN A 249 7.53 -0.11 6.84
N ALA A 250 7.31 -1.41 6.81
CA ALA A 250 7.26 -2.25 8.01
C ALA A 250 8.66 -2.56 8.59
N GLU A 251 9.73 -2.12 7.91
CA GLU A 251 11.12 -2.45 8.29
C GLU A 251 11.32 -3.97 8.42
N VAL A 252 10.59 -4.74 7.61
CA VAL A 252 10.87 -6.17 7.46
C VAL A 252 12.24 -6.25 6.84
N ALA A 253 13.18 -6.90 7.54
CA ALA A 253 14.49 -7.17 6.97
C ALA A 253 14.27 -7.88 5.63
N SER A 254 14.72 -7.28 4.52
CA SER A 254 14.93 -8.05 3.30
C SER A 254 15.77 -9.26 3.71
N GLU A 255 15.37 -10.46 3.26
CA GLU A 255 16.19 -11.66 3.47
C GLU A 255 17.64 -11.24 3.39
N GLU A 256 18.40 -11.47 4.46
CA GLU A 256 19.81 -11.11 4.51
C GLU A 256 20.40 -11.60 3.20
N ILE A 257 20.92 -10.69 2.38
CA ILE A 257 21.77 -11.07 1.24
C ILE A 257 22.77 -12.00 1.89
N ASP A 258 22.72 -13.27 1.52
CA ASP A 258 23.52 -14.29 2.16
C ASP A 258 24.95 -13.76 2.20
N ALA A 259 25.65 -13.85 3.33
CA ALA A 259 26.99 -13.28 3.48
C ALA A 259 27.93 -13.76 2.35
N ASP A 260 27.61 -14.92 1.76
CA ASP A 260 28.28 -15.47 0.58
C ASP A 260 27.94 -14.67 -0.71
N GLU A 261 26.74 -14.10 -0.82
CA GLU A 261 26.30 -13.27 -1.96
C GLU A 261 26.85 -11.85 -1.86
N GLU A 262 26.99 -11.32 -0.66
CA GLU A 262 27.65 -10.04 -0.38
C GLU A 262 29.16 -10.12 -0.67
N ALA A 263 29.82 -11.22 -0.27
CA ALA A 263 31.21 -11.49 -0.58
C ALA A 263 31.46 -11.66 -2.08
N TYR A 264 30.53 -12.31 -2.81
CA TYR A 264 30.59 -12.45 -4.26
C TYR A 264 30.41 -11.12 -5.00
N LEU A 265 29.50 -10.26 -4.50
CA LEU A 265 29.31 -8.92 -5.05
C LEU A 265 30.51 -8.00 -4.83
N ASP A 266 31.15 -8.08 -3.67
CA ASP A 266 32.38 -7.34 -3.36
C ASP A 266 33.55 -7.81 -4.24
N GLU A 267 33.73 -9.13 -4.43
CA GLU A 267 34.72 -9.69 -5.34
C GLU A 267 34.49 -9.23 -6.80
N TYR A 268 33.23 -9.19 -7.26
CA TYR A 268 32.86 -8.76 -8.60
C TYR A 268 33.10 -7.26 -8.83
N LEU A 269 32.91 -6.45 -7.79
CA LEU A 269 33.16 -5.00 -7.84
C LEU A 269 34.66 -4.68 -7.80
N GLU A 270 35.47 -5.49 -7.13
CA GLU A 270 36.94 -5.34 -7.13
C GLU A 270 37.59 -5.76 -8.46
N GLU A 271 37.08 -6.81 -9.11
CA GLU A 271 37.58 -7.25 -10.42
C GLU A 271 37.19 -6.34 -11.59
N GLY A 272 36.14 -5.53 -11.45
CA GLY A 272 35.61 -4.67 -12.53
C GLY A 272 36.30 -3.34 -12.72
N PHE A 273 37.34 -2.98 -11.93
CA PHE A 273 38.03 -1.69 -11.96
C PHE A 273 39.54 -1.77 -12.33
N ASP A 274 40.07 -2.93 -12.81
CA ASP A 274 41.44 -3.04 -13.32
C ASP A 274 41.54 -2.94 -14.87
#